data_761696be002cd6fe9994fd4193db7931
#
_entry.id   761696be002cd6fe9994fd4193db7931
#
_cell.length_a   1.000
_cell.length_b   1.000
_cell.length_c   1.000
_cell.angle_alpha   90.00
_cell.angle_beta   90.00
_cell.angle_gamma   90.00
#
_symmetry.space_group_name_H-M   'P 1'
#
loop_
_entity.id
_entity.type
_entity.pdbx_description
1 polymer ?
#
loop_
_entity_poly.entity_id
_entity_poly.type
_entity_poly.pdbx_seq_one_letter_code
_entity_poly.pdbx_strand_id
1 'polypeptide(L)'
;RENILDKVRQKKEKIGAGYLTAQGALFLIAEDLKITLVQTFRTEVDLKDLSIGAKDVSVKSRILNISPAKQFSRKDGSPFLLRTMTIYDNDSTVSVKLWDEKANLPGIEKLKPGDLIKIIKAYVKSDLNGSPTINVGSGSEIDITSQKSEIRPIEDLTIDSSEIKEEQNDLVVSGKIDGGISTLEFTNRRGEPGKALRMRLKGKDNAVTGVVLWGKDESLLPKVISQDAKVRLLGVRTKTGNQGLEIHGNEATMVEVDGGKEAEPVTVRIATINRNEKERTSAIGVDSKKNLVYMSDSSNMLGSVNNGDVIECMPSKVFGNSLTIDNDSFVRKIDDNNSIPTLSDLRTKITEI
;
A
#
# COMPACT_ATOMS: atom_id res chain seq x y z
N ARG A 1 -17.24 48.76 -2.63
CA ARG A 1 -18.01 47.77 -1.87
C ARG A 1 -19.43 48.23 -1.54
N GLU A 2 -19.61 49.45 -1.02
CA GLU A 2 -20.93 50.00 -0.68
C GLU A 2 -21.86 50.06 -1.90
N ASN A 3 -21.40 50.53 -3.03
CA ASN A 3 -22.20 50.67 -4.27
C ASN A 3 -22.75 49.30 -4.80
N ILE A 4 -22.07 48.18 -4.57
CA ILE A 4 -22.55 46.86 -4.99
C ILE A 4 -23.63 46.33 -4.05
N LEU A 5 -23.50 46.56 -2.75
CA LEU A 5 -24.48 46.17 -1.77
C LEU A 5 -25.82 46.89 -1.95
N ASP A 6 -25.77 48.17 -2.27
CA ASP A 6 -26.96 48.96 -2.60
C ASP A 6 -27.65 48.47 -3.87
N LYS A 7 -26.91 48.16 -4.91
CA LYS A 7 -27.44 47.55 -6.14
C LYS A 7 -28.09 46.16 -5.86
N VAL A 8 -27.50 45.36 -5.00
CA VAL A 8 -28.07 44.07 -4.58
C VAL A 8 -29.41 44.30 -3.86
N ARG A 9 -29.45 45.27 -2.95
CA ARG A 9 -30.68 45.61 -2.23
C ARG A 9 -31.78 46.08 -3.20
N GLN A 10 -31.47 47.01 -4.08
CA GLN A 10 -32.42 47.52 -5.10
C GLN A 10 -32.92 46.41 -6.03
N LYS A 11 -32.03 45.51 -6.48
CA LYS A 11 -32.42 44.41 -7.35
C LYS A 11 -33.36 43.42 -6.62
N LYS A 12 -33.13 43.16 -5.35
CA LYS A 12 -34.00 42.32 -4.49
C LYS A 12 -35.36 42.96 -4.26
N GLU A 13 -35.41 44.27 -4.01
CA GLU A 13 -36.66 45.01 -3.83
C GLU A 13 -37.48 45.05 -5.13
N LYS A 14 -36.84 45.20 -6.28
CA LYS A 14 -37.51 45.31 -7.58
C LYS A 14 -38.12 43.99 -8.05
N ILE A 15 -37.55 42.84 -7.67
CA ILE A 15 -38.03 41.50 -8.07
C ILE A 15 -38.98 40.89 -7.00
N GLY A 16 -38.99 41.45 -5.79
CA GLY A 16 -39.81 41.02 -4.67
C GLY A 16 -39.00 40.36 -3.57
N ALA A 17 -39.21 40.85 -2.34
CA ALA A 17 -38.52 40.34 -1.14
C ALA A 17 -38.88 38.87 -0.91
N GLY A 18 -37.88 37.98 -0.96
CA GLY A 18 -38.03 36.54 -0.76
C GLY A 18 -37.87 35.69 -2.02
N TYR A 19 -38.03 36.22 -3.21
CA TYR A 19 -37.86 35.48 -4.46
C TYR A 19 -36.44 35.50 -5.03
N LEU A 20 -35.60 36.44 -4.61
CA LEU A 20 -34.24 36.55 -5.10
C LEU A 20 -33.23 36.50 -3.94
N THR A 21 -32.34 35.54 -3.93
CA THR A 21 -31.22 35.48 -2.98
C THR A 21 -30.21 36.59 -3.26
N ALA A 22 -29.39 36.96 -2.28
CA ALA A 22 -28.32 37.93 -2.49
C ALA A 22 -27.35 37.50 -3.60
N GLN A 23 -27.11 36.22 -3.70
CA GLN A 23 -26.26 35.60 -4.72
C GLN A 23 -26.90 35.69 -6.12
N GLY A 24 -28.18 35.38 -6.25
CA GLY A 24 -28.93 35.57 -7.49
C GLY A 24 -28.96 37.06 -7.96
N ALA A 25 -29.11 37.99 -7.02
CA ALA A 25 -29.02 39.40 -7.33
C ALA A 25 -27.64 39.85 -7.84
N LEU A 26 -26.55 39.28 -7.29
CA LEU A 26 -25.19 39.53 -7.78
C LEU A 26 -24.98 39.00 -9.19
N PHE A 27 -25.52 37.80 -9.53
CA PHE A 27 -25.47 37.29 -10.91
C PHE A 27 -26.16 38.22 -11.92
N LEU A 28 -27.36 38.69 -11.58
CA LEU A 28 -28.10 39.62 -12.46
C LEU A 28 -27.38 40.97 -12.62
N ILE A 29 -26.75 41.47 -11.57
CA ILE A 29 -25.94 42.69 -11.64
C ILE A 29 -24.69 42.49 -12.51
N ALA A 30 -24.03 41.32 -12.39
CA ALA A 30 -22.89 41.04 -13.23
C ALA A 30 -23.26 40.92 -14.71
N GLU A 31 -24.43 40.34 -15.02
CA GLU A 31 -24.97 40.29 -16.37
C GLU A 31 -25.27 41.69 -16.92
N ASP A 32 -25.93 42.51 -16.13
CA ASP A 32 -26.20 43.92 -16.49
C ASP A 32 -24.89 44.71 -16.79
N LEU A 33 -23.83 44.37 -16.07
CA LEU A 33 -22.51 44.99 -16.24
C LEU A 33 -21.66 44.33 -17.32
N LYS A 34 -22.18 43.30 -18.02
CA LYS A 34 -21.44 42.45 -18.98
C LYS A 34 -20.14 41.87 -18.40
N ILE A 35 -20.14 41.62 -17.10
CA ILE A 35 -19.04 40.95 -16.41
C ILE A 35 -19.34 39.44 -16.41
N THR A 36 -18.56 38.66 -17.13
CA THR A 36 -18.62 37.23 -17.02
C THR A 36 -18.08 36.87 -15.64
N LEU A 37 -18.98 36.53 -14.70
CA LEU A 37 -18.59 35.91 -13.47
C LEU A 37 -18.12 34.50 -13.84
N VAL A 38 -16.82 34.33 -14.03
CA VAL A 38 -16.22 33.00 -14.05
C VAL A 38 -16.61 32.39 -12.73
N GLN A 39 -17.41 31.33 -12.78
CA GLN A 39 -17.77 30.58 -11.57
C GLN A 39 -16.52 29.93 -10.98
N THR A 40 -15.71 30.69 -10.28
CA THR A 40 -14.60 30.20 -9.48
C THR A 40 -15.03 29.89 -8.05
N PHE A 41 -16.32 29.82 -7.77
CA PHE A 41 -16.83 29.21 -6.54
C PHE A 41 -17.00 27.70 -6.71
N ARG A 42 -15.93 27.01 -7.09
CA ARG A 42 -15.80 25.62 -6.72
C ARG A 42 -15.39 25.63 -5.25
N THR A 43 -16.35 25.63 -4.37
CA THR A 43 -16.11 25.48 -2.95
C THR A 43 -15.49 24.09 -2.77
N GLU A 44 -14.18 24.03 -2.57
CA GLU A 44 -13.54 22.81 -2.15
C GLU A 44 -14.11 22.52 -0.76
N VAL A 45 -14.59 21.30 -0.58
CA VAL A 45 -15.18 20.84 0.67
C VAL A 45 -14.14 19.99 1.38
N ASP A 46 -13.94 20.21 2.67
CA ASP A 46 -13.11 19.35 3.51
C ASP A 46 -13.76 17.95 3.62
N LEU A 47 -12.94 16.90 3.71
CA LEU A 47 -13.45 15.53 3.74
C LEU A 47 -14.38 15.25 4.91
N LYS A 48 -14.19 15.92 6.06
CA LYS A 48 -15.05 15.81 7.24
C LYS A 48 -16.45 16.40 7.04
N ASP A 49 -16.61 17.33 6.10
CA ASP A 49 -17.87 18.06 5.86
C ASP A 49 -18.69 17.46 4.70
N LEU A 50 -18.28 16.31 4.19
CA LEU A 50 -18.98 15.61 3.12
C LEU A 50 -20.36 15.11 3.57
N SER A 51 -21.40 15.59 2.89
CA SER A 51 -22.78 15.17 3.14
C SER A 51 -23.24 14.11 2.14
N ILE A 52 -23.84 13.03 2.63
CA ILE A 52 -24.43 11.98 1.79
C ILE A 52 -25.55 12.58 0.93
N GLY A 53 -25.53 12.29 -0.37
CA GLY A 53 -26.47 12.85 -1.35
C GLY A 53 -25.96 14.14 -2.03
N ALA A 54 -24.86 14.74 -1.58
CA ALA A 54 -24.27 15.92 -2.21
C ALA A 54 -23.84 15.60 -3.65
N LYS A 55 -24.03 16.56 -4.53
CA LYS A 55 -23.65 16.52 -5.96
C LYS A 55 -22.71 17.69 -6.26
N ASP A 56 -21.96 17.54 -7.36
CA ASP A 56 -21.00 18.55 -7.83
C ASP A 56 -19.94 18.94 -6.78
N VAL A 57 -19.59 18.00 -5.92
CA VAL A 57 -18.59 18.17 -4.86
C VAL A 57 -17.20 18.23 -5.47
N SER A 58 -16.40 19.19 -5.01
CA SER A 58 -14.97 19.27 -5.33
C SER A 58 -14.16 19.15 -4.04
N VAL A 59 -13.16 18.29 -4.04
CA VAL A 59 -12.26 18.06 -2.90
C VAL A 59 -10.81 18.13 -3.35
N LYS A 60 -9.94 18.62 -2.49
CA LYS A 60 -8.49 18.55 -2.62
C LYS A 60 -7.94 17.67 -1.51
N SER A 61 -7.15 16.66 -1.86
CA SER A 61 -6.74 15.62 -0.91
C SER A 61 -5.48 14.93 -1.39
N ARG A 62 -4.88 14.12 -0.53
CA ARG A 62 -3.78 13.21 -0.90
C ARG A 62 -4.28 11.77 -0.93
N ILE A 63 -3.61 10.96 -1.75
CA ILE A 63 -3.89 9.53 -1.86
C ILE A 63 -3.24 8.81 -0.67
N LEU A 64 -4.02 7.97 0.02
CA LEU A 64 -3.52 7.02 1.00
C LEU A 64 -3.16 5.69 0.34
N ASN A 65 -4.10 5.14 -0.44
CA ASN A 65 -3.90 3.93 -1.23
C ASN A 65 -4.81 3.91 -2.46
N ILE A 66 -4.50 3.03 -3.40
CA ILE A 66 -5.29 2.82 -4.62
C ILE A 66 -5.26 1.34 -5.01
N SER A 67 -6.46 0.78 -5.30
CA SER A 67 -6.58 -0.62 -5.74
C SER A 67 -6.36 -0.77 -7.24
N PRO A 68 -6.03 -1.97 -7.73
CA PRO A 68 -6.21 -2.30 -9.15
C PRO A 68 -7.67 -2.11 -9.60
N ALA A 69 -7.89 -1.81 -10.87
CA ALA A 69 -9.23 -1.82 -11.44
C ALA A 69 -9.75 -3.26 -11.53
N LYS A 70 -11.02 -3.46 -11.17
CA LYS A 70 -11.70 -4.76 -11.26
C LYS A 70 -12.92 -4.65 -12.14
N GLN A 71 -13.18 -5.70 -12.92
CA GLN A 71 -14.37 -5.82 -13.72
C GLN A 71 -15.47 -6.55 -12.94
N PHE A 72 -16.66 -6.02 -13.03
CA PHE A 72 -17.88 -6.58 -12.44
C PHE A 72 -18.98 -6.62 -13.50
N SER A 73 -20.06 -7.34 -13.22
CA SER A 73 -21.26 -7.36 -14.07
C SER A 73 -22.42 -6.65 -13.40
N ARG A 74 -23.15 -5.82 -14.16
CA ARG A 74 -24.42 -5.22 -13.73
C ARG A 74 -25.52 -6.28 -13.70
N LYS A 75 -26.68 -5.94 -13.17
CA LYS A 75 -27.85 -6.83 -13.11
C LYS A 75 -28.35 -7.27 -14.51
N ASP A 76 -28.13 -6.45 -15.52
CA ASP A 76 -28.45 -6.71 -16.92
C ASP A 76 -27.35 -7.50 -17.66
N GLY A 77 -26.32 -7.94 -16.97
CA GLY A 77 -25.17 -8.66 -17.53
C GLY A 77 -24.08 -7.78 -18.16
N SER A 78 -24.31 -6.47 -18.31
CA SER A 78 -23.30 -5.58 -18.89
C SER A 78 -22.10 -5.42 -17.95
N PRO A 79 -20.86 -5.43 -18.48
CA PRO A 79 -19.67 -5.25 -17.65
C PRO A 79 -19.51 -3.78 -17.22
N PHE A 80 -18.88 -3.58 -16.07
CA PHE A 80 -18.38 -2.28 -15.64
C PHE A 80 -17.05 -2.42 -14.91
N LEU A 81 -16.26 -1.37 -14.93
CA LEU A 81 -15.01 -1.30 -14.20
C LEU A 81 -15.20 -0.48 -12.93
N LEU A 82 -14.55 -0.93 -11.88
CA LEU A 82 -14.47 -0.22 -10.60
C LEU A 82 -13.05 -0.25 -10.06
N ARG A 83 -12.55 0.92 -9.73
CA ARG A 83 -11.33 1.09 -8.94
C ARG A 83 -11.68 1.84 -7.66
N THR A 84 -11.10 1.43 -6.56
CA THR A 84 -11.25 2.13 -5.29
C THR A 84 -9.94 2.77 -4.89
N MET A 85 -10.00 3.92 -4.26
CA MET A 85 -8.89 4.53 -3.55
C MET A 85 -9.37 5.12 -2.24
N THR A 86 -8.47 5.24 -1.28
CA THR A 86 -8.68 6.02 -0.07
C THR A 86 -7.88 7.31 -0.19
N ILE A 87 -8.51 8.42 0.09
CA ILE A 87 -7.90 9.74 0.12
C ILE A 87 -7.95 10.32 1.53
N TYR A 88 -7.08 11.25 1.82
CA TYR A 88 -7.03 11.91 3.11
C TYR A 88 -6.75 13.41 2.99
N ASP A 89 -7.20 14.16 3.97
CA ASP A 89 -6.79 15.53 4.28
C ASP A 89 -6.18 15.61 5.68
N ASN A 90 -6.20 16.78 6.31
CA ASN A 90 -5.63 16.95 7.64
C ASN A 90 -6.46 16.30 8.76
N ASP A 91 -7.76 16.10 8.53
CA ASP A 91 -8.73 15.71 9.55
C ASP A 91 -9.35 14.32 9.31
N SER A 92 -9.47 13.88 8.06
CA SER A 92 -10.30 12.73 7.71
C SER A 92 -9.72 11.88 6.58
N THR A 93 -10.19 10.64 6.50
CA THR A 93 -10.01 9.74 5.35
C THR A 93 -11.36 9.40 4.74
N VAL A 94 -11.42 9.28 3.41
CA VAL A 94 -12.66 8.94 2.69
C VAL A 94 -12.36 7.99 1.54
N SER A 95 -13.25 7.02 1.36
CA SER A 95 -13.22 6.12 0.21
C SER A 95 -13.72 6.80 -1.06
N VAL A 96 -13.05 6.57 -2.17
CA VAL A 96 -13.42 7.05 -3.51
C VAL A 96 -13.63 5.87 -4.43
N LYS A 97 -14.72 5.87 -5.18
CA LYS A 97 -15.03 4.88 -6.22
C LYS A 97 -14.96 5.52 -7.59
N LEU A 98 -14.09 4.99 -8.42
CA LEU A 98 -13.88 5.39 -9.82
C LEU A 98 -14.59 4.39 -10.72
N TRP A 99 -15.55 4.87 -11.51
CA TRP A 99 -16.43 4.04 -12.30
C TRP A 99 -16.05 4.07 -13.78
N ASP A 100 -16.11 2.91 -14.43
CA ASP A 100 -15.96 2.71 -15.87
C ASP A 100 -14.68 3.36 -16.42
N GLU A 101 -14.77 4.34 -17.30
CA GLU A 101 -13.62 5.05 -17.89
C GLU A 101 -12.71 5.72 -16.83
N LYS A 102 -13.31 6.16 -15.72
CA LYS A 102 -12.56 6.79 -14.62
C LYS A 102 -11.72 5.79 -13.85
N ALA A 103 -12.06 4.50 -13.87
CA ALA A 103 -11.26 3.45 -13.27
C ALA A 103 -9.92 3.21 -13.99
N ASN A 104 -9.83 3.59 -15.27
CA ASN A 104 -8.66 3.41 -16.14
C ASN A 104 -8.19 4.73 -16.78
N LEU A 105 -8.33 5.85 -16.09
CA LEU A 105 -7.78 7.12 -16.58
C LEU A 105 -6.28 7.01 -16.86
N PRO A 106 -5.79 7.61 -17.97
CA PRO A 106 -4.36 7.66 -18.24
C PRO A 106 -3.58 8.27 -17.06
N GLY A 107 -2.56 7.57 -16.61
CA GLY A 107 -1.72 8.00 -15.49
C GLY A 107 -2.22 7.63 -14.10
N ILE A 108 -3.44 7.07 -13.97
CA ILE A 108 -3.97 6.67 -12.66
C ILE A 108 -3.17 5.53 -12.02
N GLU A 109 -2.58 4.67 -12.82
CA GLU A 109 -1.69 3.59 -12.36
C GLU A 109 -0.33 4.10 -11.88
N LYS A 110 0.04 5.34 -12.21
CA LYS A 110 1.28 6.00 -11.76
C LYS A 110 1.12 6.72 -10.43
N LEU A 111 -0.12 6.88 -9.98
CA LEU A 111 -0.42 7.53 -8.71
C LEU A 111 0.13 6.72 -7.54
N LYS A 112 0.76 7.44 -6.63
CA LYS A 112 1.39 6.89 -5.43
C LYS A 112 0.74 7.46 -4.16
N PRO A 113 0.84 6.75 -3.04
CA PRO A 113 0.50 7.31 -1.74
C PRO A 113 1.24 8.64 -1.50
N GLY A 114 0.52 9.62 -0.98
CA GLY A 114 1.03 10.97 -0.77
C GLY A 114 0.83 11.92 -1.94
N ASP A 115 0.53 11.43 -3.16
CA ASP A 115 0.25 12.30 -4.30
C ASP A 115 -0.99 13.17 -4.04
N LEU A 116 -0.88 14.43 -4.42
CA LEU A 116 -1.95 15.40 -4.28
C LEU A 116 -2.86 15.34 -5.49
N ILE A 117 -4.15 15.18 -5.25
CA ILE A 117 -5.17 15.17 -6.28
C ILE A 117 -6.30 16.17 -5.97
N LYS A 118 -6.97 16.60 -7.01
CA LYS A 118 -8.20 17.34 -6.94
C LYS A 118 -9.29 16.56 -7.68
N ILE A 119 -10.37 16.24 -6.99
CA ILE A 119 -11.55 15.60 -7.58
C ILE A 119 -12.59 16.71 -7.76
N ILE A 120 -13.21 16.77 -8.93
CA ILE A 120 -14.10 17.85 -9.35
C ILE A 120 -15.42 17.22 -9.83
N LYS A 121 -16.54 17.84 -9.44
CA LYS A 121 -17.91 17.41 -9.82
C LYS A 121 -18.22 15.95 -9.47
N ALA A 122 -17.74 15.50 -8.32
CA ALA A 122 -18.08 14.20 -7.80
C ALA A 122 -19.44 14.22 -7.09
N TYR A 123 -19.96 13.05 -6.78
CA TYR A 123 -21.15 12.89 -5.96
C TYR A 123 -20.88 11.98 -4.76
N VAL A 124 -21.58 12.22 -3.65
CA VAL A 124 -21.39 11.50 -2.40
C VAL A 124 -22.54 10.52 -2.18
N LYS A 125 -22.22 9.26 -1.96
CA LYS A 125 -23.18 8.22 -1.55
C LYS A 125 -22.80 7.64 -0.21
N SER A 126 -23.73 6.97 0.43
CA SER A 126 -23.45 6.10 1.58
C SER A 126 -22.78 4.82 1.14
N ASP A 127 -21.79 4.35 1.88
CA ASP A 127 -21.30 2.98 1.79
C ASP A 127 -22.23 2.00 2.54
N LEU A 128 -21.81 0.73 2.66
CA LEU A 128 -22.58 -0.30 3.38
C LEU A 128 -22.67 -0.05 4.91
N ASN A 129 -21.75 0.75 5.44
CA ASN A 129 -21.67 1.07 6.86
C ASN A 129 -22.32 2.43 7.20
N GLY A 130 -22.90 3.10 6.20
CA GLY A 130 -23.48 4.42 6.38
C GLY A 130 -22.50 5.58 6.27
N SER A 131 -21.24 5.33 5.94
CA SER A 131 -20.20 6.36 5.80
C SER A 131 -20.21 7.02 4.41
N PRO A 132 -19.85 8.31 4.30
CA PRO A 132 -19.78 8.99 3.01
C PRO A 132 -18.70 8.38 2.11
N THR A 133 -19.04 8.14 0.86
CA THR A 133 -18.12 7.67 -0.18
C THR A 133 -18.23 8.58 -1.39
N ILE A 134 -17.12 9.09 -1.87
CA ILE A 134 -17.05 9.91 -3.08
C ILE A 134 -17.13 8.99 -4.30
N ASN A 135 -17.98 9.34 -5.25
CA ASN A 135 -18.13 8.60 -6.49
C ASN A 135 -17.76 9.51 -7.67
N VAL A 136 -16.86 9.03 -8.49
CA VAL A 136 -16.32 9.72 -9.67
C VAL A 136 -16.86 9.00 -10.90
N GLY A 137 -17.80 9.62 -11.56
CA GLY A 137 -18.43 9.12 -12.79
C GLY A 137 -18.00 9.91 -14.04
N SER A 138 -18.69 9.70 -15.16
CA SER A 138 -18.35 10.31 -16.46
C SER A 138 -18.27 11.85 -16.43
N GLY A 139 -19.17 12.50 -15.67
CA GLY A 139 -19.18 13.96 -15.53
C GLY A 139 -18.17 14.54 -14.55
N SER A 140 -17.43 13.69 -13.82
CA SER A 140 -16.43 14.10 -12.86
C SER A 140 -15.05 14.21 -13.49
N GLU A 141 -14.15 14.96 -12.86
CA GLU A 141 -12.76 15.11 -13.29
C GLU A 141 -11.81 14.81 -12.14
N ILE A 142 -10.64 14.24 -12.45
CA ILE A 142 -9.52 14.09 -11.52
C ILE A 142 -8.34 14.83 -12.09
N ASP A 143 -7.84 15.79 -11.33
CA ASP A 143 -6.65 16.56 -11.66
C ASP A 143 -5.52 16.17 -10.70
N ILE A 144 -4.39 15.75 -11.29
CA ILE A 144 -3.18 15.40 -10.54
C ILE A 144 -2.35 16.66 -10.47
N THR A 145 -2.24 17.24 -9.30
CA THR A 145 -1.56 18.50 -9.11
C THR A 145 -0.23 18.34 -8.37
N SER A 146 0.79 19.03 -8.86
CA SER A 146 2.09 19.16 -8.20
C SER A 146 2.21 20.39 -7.29
N GLN A 147 1.11 21.14 -7.12
CA GLN A 147 1.12 22.36 -6.31
C GLN A 147 1.41 22.05 -4.84
N LYS A 148 2.07 22.99 -4.16
CA LYS A 148 2.22 22.90 -2.70
C LYS A 148 0.85 22.90 -2.03
N SER A 149 0.71 22.08 -1.00
CA SER A 149 -0.52 21.93 -0.23
C SER A 149 -0.19 21.95 1.26
N GLU A 150 -1.13 22.50 2.04
CA GLU A 150 -1.09 22.46 3.51
C GLU A 150 -1.53 21.11 4.08
N ILE A 151 -2.01 20.18 3.22
CA ILE A 151 -2.35 18.83 3.64
C ILE A 151 -1.06 18.10 4.00
N ARG A 152 -1.02 17.58 5.23
CA ARG A 152 0.15 16.88 5.80
C ARG A 152 0.65 15.77 4.87
N PRO A 153 1.96 15.57 4.77
CA PRO A 153 2.55 14.50 3.99
C PRO A 153 2.22 13.13 4.61
N ILE A 154 2.34 12.07 3.83
CA ILE A 154 1.97 10.72 4.28
C ILE A 154 2.90 10.20 5.39
N GLU A 155 4.10 10.72 5.47
CA GLU A 155 5.07 10.44 6.51
C GLU A 155 4.51 10.78 7.90
N ASP A 156 3.77 11.89 8.02
CA ASP A 156 3.18 12.36 9.27
C ASP A 156 1.99 11.50 9.74
N LEU A 157 1.45 10.65 8.84
CA LEU A 157 0.41 9.67 9.19
C LEU A 157 0.98 8.37 9.73
N THR A 158 2.31 8.18 9.61
CA THR A 158 2.94 6.90 9.94
C THR A 158 3.04 6.73 11.44
N ILE A 159 2.38 5.70 11.96
CA ILE A 159 2.49 5.26 13.36
C ILE A 159 3.39 4.02 13.45
N ASP A 160 3.97 3.79 14.61
CA ASP A 160 4.73 2.58 14.88
C ASP A 160 3.79 1.39 15.12
N SER A 161 4.22 0.18 14.78
CA SER A 161 3.41 -1.04 14.99
C SER A 161 3.10 -1.33 16.46
N SER A 162 3.82 -0.72 17.41
CA SER A 162 3.52 -0.77 18.84
C SER A 162 2.41 0.21 19.28
N GLU A 163 2.07 1.18 18.45
CA GLU A 163 1.09 2.25 18.78
C GLU A 163 -0.33 1.93 18.25
N ILE A 164 -0.51 0.82 17.54
CA ILE A 164 -1.81 0.42 16.98
C ILE A 164 -2.81 0.07 18.09
N LYS A 165 -4.09 0.30 17.81
CA LYS A 165 -5.22 -0.02 18.68
C LYS A 165 -6.23 -0.89 17.94
N GLU A 166 -7.19 -1.44 18.68
CA GLU A 166 -8.29 -2.21 18.08
C GLU A 166 -9.18 -1.35 17.18
N GLU A 167 -9.80 -2.00 16.18
CA GLU A 167 -10.82 -1.42 15.29
C GLU A 167 -10.41 -0.15 14.53
N GLN A 168 -9.11 0.03 14.27
CA GLN A 168 -8.62 1.14 13.45
C GLN A 168 -8.61 0.75 11.97
N ASN A 169 -8.90 1.71 11.10
CA ASN A 169 -8.89 1.55 9.64
C ASN A 169 -8.02 2.63 8.99
N ASP A 170 -7.68 2.40 7.73
CA ASP A 170 -6.92 3.35 6.89
C ASP A 170 -5.62 3.85 7.53
N LEU A 171 -4.93 2.95 8.22
CA LEU A 171 -3.68 3.26 8.90
C LEU A 171 -2.48 3.23 7.95
N VAL A 172 -1.48 4.02 8.28
CA VAL A 172 -0.11 3.89 7.79
C VAL A 172 0.75 3.40 8.96
N VAL A 173 1.22 2.16 8.88
CA VAL A 173 1.94 1.52 9.99
C VAL A 173 3.36 1.20 9.57
N SER A 174 4.33 1.48 10.41
CA SER A 174 5.72 1.09 10.21
C SER A 174 6.24 0.20 11.34
N GLY A 175 7.18 -0.67 10.98
CA GLY A 175 7.89 -1.53 11.92
C GLY A 175 9.07 -2.19 11.25
N LYS A 176 9.87 -2.93 12.00
CA LYS A 176 10.95 -3.77 11.46
C LYS A 176 10.44 -5.18 11.20
N ILE A 177 10.87 -5.81 10.12
CA ILE A 177 10.53 -7.21 9.88
C ILE A 177 11.14 -8.08 10.98
N ASP A 178 10.31 -8.96 11.57
CA ASP A 178 10.72 -9.93 12.58
C ASP A 178 10.48 -11.35 12.05
N GLY A 179 11.55 -12.06 11.76
CA GLY A 179 11.51 -13.44 11.25
C GLY A 179 11.14 -13.55 9.78
N GLY A 180 10.61 -14.71 9.38
CA GLY A 180 10.34 -15.05 7.99
C GLY A 180 9.10 -14.38 7.43
N ILE A 181 9.11 -14.21 6.11
CA ILE A 181 7.95 -13.80 5.31
C ILE A 181 7.48 -15.04 4.55
N SER A 182 6.18 -15.20 4.40
CA SER A 182 5.62 -16.36 3.69
C SER A 182 4.33 -16.02 2.96
N THR A 183 4.09 -16.67 1.84
CA THR A 183 2.81 -16.67 1.15
C THR A 183 1.99 -17.87 1.60
N LEU A 184 0.78 -17.59 2.09
CA LEU A 184 -0.24 -18.60 2.37
C LEU A 184 -1.18 -18.71 1.18
N GLU A 185 -1.30 -19.89 0.61
CA GLU A 185 -2.32 -20.22 -0.39
C GLU A 185 -3.48 -20.94 0.28
N PHE A 186 -4.69 -20.59 -0.10
CA PHE A 186 -5.91 -21.19 0.46
C PHE A 186 -7.04 -21.17 -0.58
N THR A 187 -8.07 -21.96 -0.34
CA THR A 187 -9.32 -21.89 -1.10
C THR A 187 -10.35 -21.13 -0.28
N ASN A 188 -10.95 -20.12 -0.87
CA ASN A 188 -11.97 -19.32 -0.19
C ASN A 188 -13.31 -20.07 -0.08
N ARG A 189 -14.28 -19.53 0.65
CA ARG A 189 -15.60 -20.16 0.84
C ARG A 189 -16.40 -20.37 -0.45
N ARG A 190 -16.00 -19.75 -1.56
CA ARG A 190 -16.62 -19.90 -2.89
C ARG A 190 -15.91 -20.93 -3.76
N GLY A 191 -14.88 -21.61 -3.24
CA GLY A 191 -14.06 -22.55 -3.99
C GLY A 191 -13.00 -21.91 -4.89
N GLU A 192 -12.76 -20.60 -4.78
CA GLU A 192 -11.77 -19.90 -5.58
C GLU A 192 -10.40 -19.89 -4.86
N PRO A 193 -9.29 -19.99 -5.60
CA PRO A 193 -7.97 -19.89 -5.02
C PRO A 193 -7.73 -18.47 -4.48
N GLY A 194 -7.15 -18.39 -3.31
CA GLY A 194 -6.76 -17.15 -2.66
C GLY A 194 -5.33 -17.24 -2.14
N LYS A 195 -4.72 -16.09 -1.92
CA LYS A 195 -3.39 -15.98 -1.34
C LYS A 195 -3.32 -14.85 -0.32
N ALA A 196 -2.40 -14.95 0.61
CA ALA A 196 -2.12 -13.90 1.57
C ALA A 196 -0.63 -13.87 1.91
N LEU A 197 -0.04 -12.70 1.86
CA LEU A 197 1.32 -12.47 2.36
C LEU A 197 1.27 -12.35 3.88
N ARG A 198 2.08 -13.11 4.57
CA ARG A 198 2.21 -13.08 6.03
C ARG A 198 3.61 -12.66 6.43
N MET A 199 3.69 -11.76 7.37
CA MET A 199 4.93 -11.31 8.01
C MET A 199 4.67 -10.92 9.46
N ARG A 200 5.71 -10.58 10.19
CA ARG A 200 5.61 -10.00 11.52
C ARG A 200 6.39 -8.70 11.54
N LEU A 201 5.87 -7.71 12.22
CA LEU A 201 6.53 -6.43 12.45
C LEU A 201 6.86 -6.27 13.92
N LYS A 202 8.08 -5.88 14.18
CA LYS A 202 8.58 -5.52 15.49
C LYS A 202 8.54 -4.01 15.65
N GLY A 203 7.83 -3.53 16.65
CA GLY A 203 7.72 -2.13 17.00
C GLY A 203 8.90 -1.61 17.83
N LYS A 204 8.87 -0.34 18.18
CA LYS A 204 9.88 0.35 19.01
C LYS A 204 9.99 -0.23 20.41
N ASP A 205 8.91 -0.75 20.96
CA ASP A 205 8.82 -1.40 22.27
C ASP A 205 9.27 -2.88 22.25
N ASN A 206 9.76 -3.37 21.11
CA ASN A 206 10.06 -4.77 20.81
C ASN A 206 8.85 -5.71 20.78
N ALA A 207 7.63 -5.22 20.91
CA ALA A 207 6.45 -6.03 20.67
C ALA A 207 6.35 -6.45 19.20
N VAL A 208 5.91 -7.69 18.97
CA VAL A 208 5.80 -8.27 17.64
C VAL A 208 4.33 -8.41 17.27
N THR A 209 3.96 -7.83 16.14
CA THR A 209 2.58 -7.83 15.62
C THR A 209 2.51 -8.61 14.32
N GLY A 210 1.54 -9.54 14.22
CA GLY A 210 1.25 -10.27 13.00
C GLY A 210 0.65 -9.39 11.92
N VAL A 211 1.06 -9.62 10.67
CA VAL A 211 0.55 -8.93 9.47
C VAL A 211 0.03 -9.95 8.48
N VAL A 212 -1.17 -9.71 7.96
CA VAL A 212 -1.80 -10.53 6.91
C VAL A 212 -2.29 -9.61 5.80
N LEU A 213 -1.69 -9.71 4.61
CA LEU A 213 -2.06 -8.92 3.44
C LEU A 213 -2.78 -9.82 2.43
N TRP A 214 -4.11 -9.74 2.40
CA TRP A 214 -4.97 -10.55 1.55
C TRP A 214 -4.84 -10.19 0.08
N GLY A 215 -4.74 -11.21 -0.79
CA GLY A 215 -4.54 -11.03 -2.23
C GLY A 215 -3.11 -10.69 -2.64
N LYS A 216 -2.18 -10.65 -1.69
CA LYS A 216 -0.76 -10.35 -1.90
C LYS A 216 0.10 -11.60 -1.73
N ASP A 217 1.26 -11.59 -2.37
CA ASP A 217 2.31 -12.59 -2.21
C ASP A 217 3.69 -11.92 -2.13
N GLU A 218 4.72 -12.73 -2.05
CA GLU A 218 6.09 -12.26 -1.91
C GLU A 218 6.65 -11.53 -3.14
N SER A 219 6.00 -11.62 -4.34
CA SER A 219 6.43 -10.89 -5.54
C SER A 219 6.35 -9.37 -5.36
N LEU A 220 5.57 -8.92 -4.38
CA LEU A 220 5.43 -7.51 -4.00
C LEU A 220 6.70 -6.95 -3.34
N LEU A 221 7.54 -7.81 -2.79
CA LEU A 221 8.68 -7.43 -1.98
C LEU A 221 9.97 -7.39 -2.82
N PRO A 222 10.96 -6.58 -2.42
CA PRO A 222 12.29 -6.65 -3.00
C PRO A 222 12.87 -8.08 -2.92
N LYS A 223 13.70 -8.45 -3.88
CA LYS A 223 14.38 -9.76 -3.87
C LYS A 223 15.32 -9.92 -2.69
N VAL A 224 15.93 -8.84 -2.25
CA VAL A 224 16.84 -8.82 -1.10
C VAL A 224 16.26 -7.92 -0.02
N ILE A 225 15.99 -8.49 1.14
CA ILE A 225 15.50 -7.77 2.31
C ILE A 225 16.50 -8.01 3.44
N SER A 226 17.05 -6.94 4.00
CA SER A 226 17.95 -7.04 5.14
C SER A 226 17.20 -7.50 6.39
N GLN A 227 17.89 -8.20 7.27
CA GLN A 227 17.40 -8.44 8.63
C GLN A 227 17.11 -7.07 9.29
N ASP A 228 16.01 -6.95 10.02
CA ASP A 228 15.55 -5.66 10.59
C ASP A 228 15.19 -4.58 9.55
N ALA A 229 14.96 -4.93 8.28
CA ALA A 229 14.47 -3.99 7.30
C ALA A 229 13.20 -3.29 7.80
N LYS A 230 13.16 -1.98 7.67
CA LYS A 230 11.98 -1.20 8.03
C LYS A 230 10.95 -1.33 6.91
N VAL A 231 9.72 -1.64 7.29
CA VAL A 231 8.57 -1.73 6.39
C VAL A 231 7.55 -0.68 6.77
N ARG A 232 6.93 -0.09 5.76
CA ARG A 232 5.76 0.77 5.90
C ARG A 232 4.60 0.17 5.11
N LEU A 233 3.48 -0.04 5.80
CA LEU A 233 2.24 -0.57 5.27
C LEU A 233 1.22 0.56 5.18
N LEU A 234 0.66 0.80 3.99
CA LEU A 234 -0.24 1.91 3.73
C LEU A 234 -1.66 1.39 3.43
N GLY A 235 -2.64 1.90 4.14
CA GLY A 235 -4.03 1.49 4.00
C GLY A 235 -4.31 0.12 4.62
N VAL A 236 -3.88 -0.07 5.85
CA VAL A 236 -4.14 -1.26 6.64
C VAL A 236 -5.18 -0.97 7.74
N ARG A 237 -5.68 -2.03 8.32
CA ARG A 237 -6.59 -1.98 9.48
C ARG A 237 -6.11 -2.93 10.56
N THR A 238 -6.55 -2.70 11.77
CA THR A 238 -6.33 -3.62 12.89
C THR A 238 -7.51 -4.56 13.09
N LYS A 239 -7.21 -5.75 13.55
CA LYS A 239 -8.20 -6.76 13.89
C LYS A 239 -7.67 -7.61 15.04
N THR A 240 -8.50 -7.95 15.98
CA THR A 240 -8.19 -8.91 17.03
C THR A 240 -8.27 -10.32 16.46
N GLY A 241 -7.13 -11.01 16.42
CA GLY A 241 -6.97 -12.40 16.01
C GLY A 241 -6.81 -13.33 17.20
N ASN A 242 -6.53 -14.61 16.94
CA ASN A 242 -6.36 -15.62 17.99
C ASN A 242 -5.10 -15.41 18.86
N GLN A 243 -4.12 -14.68 18.36
CA GLN A 243 -2.83 -14.42 19.03
C GLN A 243 -2.69 -12.95 19.50
N GLY A 244 -3.78 -12.22 19.53
CA GLY A 244 -3.80 -10.80 19.88
C GLY A 244 -4.12 -9.89 18.69
N LEU A 245 -3.66 -8.65 18.75
CA LEU A 245 -3.93 -7.65 17.72
C LEU A 245 -3.08 -7.94 16.46
N GLU A 246 -3.72 -7.96 15.31
CA GLU A 246 -3.10 -8.19 14.00
C GLU A 246 -3.35 -7.02 13.06
N ILE A 247 -2.42 -6.78 12.15
CA ILE A 247 -2.53 -5.82 11.05
C ILE A 247 -3.02 -6.57 9.80
N HIS A 248 -4.12 -6.12 9.24
CA HIS A 248 -4.72 -6.68 8.04
C HIS A 248 -4.71 -5.68 6.89
N GLY A 249 -4.22 -6.11 5.74
CA GLY A 249 -4.32 -5.38 4.48
C GLY A 249 -5.15 -6.11 3.44
N ASN A 250 -5.37 -5.46 2.32
CA ASN A 250 -6.07 -6.00 1.16
C ASN A 250 -5.29 -5.67 -0.12
N GLU A 251 -5.88 -5.90 -1.28
CA GLU A 251 -5.23 -5.65 -2.57
C GLU A 251 -4.83 -4.18 -2.79
N ALA A 252 -5.53 -3.23 -2.17
CA ALA A 252 -5.21 -1.81 -2.25
C ALA A 252 -4.05 -1.41 -1.32
N THR A 253 -3.72 -2.24 -0.32
CA THR A 253 -2.63 -1.98 0.61
C THR A 253 -1.31 -1.91 -0.14
N MET A 254 -0.53 -0.88 0.10
CA MET A 254 0.83 -0.74 -0.42
C MET A 254 1.85 -1.10 0.64
N VAL A 255 2.97 -1.68 0.18
CA VAL A 255 4.09 -2.09 1.03
C VAL A 255 5.34 -1.41 0.53
N GLU A 256 5.99 -0.68 1.39
CA GLU A 256 7.29 -0.06 1.14
C GLU A 256 8.32 -0.69 2.06
N VAL A 257 9.45 -1.11 1.49
CA VAL A 257 10.55 -1.74 2.24
C VAL A 257 11.79 -0.89 2.06
N ASP A 258 12.35 -0.40 3.16
CA ASP A 258 13.59 0.38 3.13
C ASP A 258 14.78 -0.56 2.86
N GLY A 259 15.69 -0.10 1.98
CA GLY A 259 16.96 -0.79 1.73
C GLY A 259 16.88 -2.06 0.91
N GLY A 260 15.76 -2.28 0.19
CA GLY A 260 15.67 -3.37 -0.78
C GLY A 260 16.74 -3.23 -1.88
N LYS A 261 17.50 -4.31 -2.13
CA LYS A 261 18.55 -4.39 -3.15
C LYS A 261 18.25 -5.47 -4.17
N GLU A 262 18.91 -5.42 -5.30
CA GLU A 262 18.96 -6.56 -6.21
C GLU A 262 19.79 -7.69 -5.59
N ALA A 263 19.47 -8.95 -5.95
CA ALA A 263 20.22 -10.09 -5.48
C ALA A 263 21.63 -10.08 -6.11
N GLU A 264 22.64 -10.31 -5.28
CA GLU A 264 24.03 -10.50 -5.72
C GLU A 264 24.42 -11.98 -5.56
N PRO A 265 25.37 -12.49 -6.35
CA PRO A 265 25.90 -13.83 -6.14
C PRO A 265 26.49 -13.97 -4.72
N VAL A 266 26.15 -15.05 -4.06
CA VAL A 266 26.65 -15.37 -2.71
C VAL A 266 27.49 -16.63 -2.79
N THR A 267 28.71 -16.59 -2.24
CA THR A 267 29.56 -17.78 -2.12
C THR A 267 29.43 -18.36 -0.72
N VAL A 268 29.11 -19.64 -0.65
CA VAL A 268 28.80 -20.33 0.61
C VAL A 268 29.47 -21.71 0.65
N ARG A 269 30.13 -22.05 1.77
CA ARG A 269 30.55 -23.42 2.05
C ARG A 269 29.40 -24.11 2.78
N ILE A 270 28.98 -25.26 2.29
CA ILE A 270 27.91 -26.07 2.86
C ILE A 270 28.39 -26.74 4.14
N ALA A 271 27.77 -26.42 5.23
CA ALA A 271 28.00 -27.04 6.53
C ALA A 271 27.17 -28.31 6.70
N THR A 272 25.90 -28.24 6.37
CA THR A 272 24.99 -29.36 6.40
C THR A 272 23.89 -29.21 5.38
N ILE A 273 23.42 -30.34 4.85
CA ILE A 273 22.31 -30.37 3.90
C ILE A 273 21.33 -31.48 4.34
N ASN A 274 20.05 -31.12 4.34
CA ASN A 274 18.95 -32.03 4.66
C ASN A 274 18.02 -32.15 3.46
N ARG A 275 17.78 -33.38 3.01
CA ARG A 275 16.90 -33.71 1.89
C ARG A 275 15.67 -34.43 2.42
N ASN A 276 14.51 -33.81 2.32
CA ASN A 276 13.25 -34.44 2.72
C ASN A 276 12.63 -35.21 1.56
N GLU A 277 11.88 -36.26 1.88
CA GLU A 277 11.13 -37.12 0.93
C GLU A 277 10.12 -36.33 0.05
N LYS A 278 9.81 -35.07 0.40
CA LYS A 278 8.89 -34.21 -0.34
C LYS A 278 9.59 -33.22 -1.29
N GLU A 279 10.74 -33.61 -1.86
CA GLU A 279 11.51 -32.80 -2.83
C GLU A 279 11.96 -31.40 -2.34
N ARG A 280 11.91 -31.14 -1.04
CA ARG A 280 12.45 -29.90 -0.48
C ARG A 280 13.80 -30.16 0.16
N THR A 281 14.80 -29.46 -0.32
CA THR A 281 16.14 -29.49 0.26
C THR A 281 16.37 -28.24 1.10
N SER A 282 16.92 -28.39 2.28
CA SER A 282 17.39 -27.29 3.10
C SER A 282 18.86 -27.46 3.41
N ALA A 283 19.60 -26.38 3.44
CA ALA A 283 21.01 -26.41 3.77
C ALA A 283 21.38 -25.25 4.71
N ILE A 284 22.44 -25.47 5.47
CA ILE A 284 23.10 -24.44 6.25
C ILE A 284 24.53 -24.36 5.74
N GLY A 285 25.00 -23.18 5.48
CA GLY A 285 26.36 -22.93 5.06
C GLY A 285 26.99 -21.75 5.77
N VAL A 286 28.21 -21.43 5.37
CA VAL A 286 29.01 -20.34 5.93
C VAL A 286 29.49 -19.44 4.78
N ASP A 287 29.31 -18.14 4.92
CA ASP A 287 29.85 -17.16 3.96
C ASP A 287 31.30 -16.74 4.28
N SER A 288 31.88 -15.91 3.42
CA SER A 288 33.24 -15.39 3.60
C SER A 288 33.41 -14.50 4.84
N LYS A 289 32.31 -13.99 5.41
CA LYS A 289 32.28 -13.14 6.61
C LYS A 289 32.06 -13.93 7.90
N LYS A 290 32.06 -15.26 7.82
CA LYS A 290 31.75 -16.18 8.93
C LYS A 290 30.28 -16.16 9.38
N ASN A 291 29.35 -15.63 8.61
CA ASN A 291 27.94 -15.70 8.93
C ASN A 291 27.38 -17.07 8.53
N LEU A 292 26.45 -17.57 9.34
CA LEU A 292 25.65 -18.73 8.95
C LEU A 292 24.58 -18.29 7.94
N VAL A 293 24.49 -19.03 6.85
CA VAL A 293 23.54 -18.82 5.76
C VAL A 293 22.59 -20.02 5.70
N TYR A 294 21.30 -19.73 5.75
CA TYR A 294 20.23 -20.74 5.67
C TYR A 294 19.72 -20.77 4.24
N MET A 295 19.59 -21.94 3.65
CA MET A 295 19.13 -22.11 2.28
C MET A 295 17.90 -23.02 2.25
N SER A 296 16.89 -22.60 1.50
CA SER A 296 15.69 -23.39 1.21
C SER A 296 15.58 -23.55 -0.30
N ASP A 297 15.60 -24.79 -0.78
CA ASP A 297 15.56 -25.14 -2.20
C ASP A 297 14.30 -25.95 -2.51
N SER A 298 13.47 -25.40 -3.40
CA SER A 298 12.23 -26.02 -3.89
C SER A 298 12.35 -26.58 -5.32
N SER A 299 13.50 -26.40 -5.97
CA SER A 299 13.74 -26.78 -7.36
C SER A 299 14.80 -27.87 -7.53
N ASN A 300 15.29 -28.43 -6.41
CA ASN A 300 16.33 -29.48 -6.38
C ASN A 300 17.69 -29.05 -6.98
N MET A 301 17.99 -27.75 -7.00
CA MET A 301 19.29 -27.24 -7.48
C MET A 301 20.46 -27.66 -6.57
N LEU A 302 20.19 -27.89 -5.28
CA LEU A 302 21.16 -28.40 -4.32
C LEU A 302 21.26 -29.94 -4.32
N GLY A 303 20.57 -30.63 -5.23
CA GLY A 303 20.51 -32.11 -5.26
C GLY A 303 21.86 -32.79 -5.38
N SER A 304 22.82 -32.20 -6.10
CA SER A 304 24.19 -32.73 -6.30
C SER A 304 25.22 -32.16 -5.32
N VAL A 305 24.81 -31.26 -4.41
CA VAL A 305 25.73 -30.59 -3.48
C VAL A 305 25.88 -31.43 -2.20
N ASN A 306 27.06 -31.50 -1.64
CA ASN A 306 27.38 -32.25 -0.44
C ASN A 306 27.92 -31.36 0.68
N ASN A 307 27.95 -31.88 1.90
CA ASN A 307 28.61 -31.22 3.02
C ASN A 307 30.10 -30.96 2.68
N GLY A 308 30.57 -29.77 2.94
CA GLY A 308 31.92 -29.29 2.64
C GLY A 308 32.10 -28.65 1.26
N ASP A 309 31.18 -28.87 0.32
CA ASP A 309 31.25 -28.23 -1.00
C ASP A 309 31.15 -26.69 -0.86
N VAL A 310 31.87 -25.99 -1.72
CA VAL A 310 31.74 -24.54 -1.89
C VAL A 310 30.87 -24.31 -3.13
N ILE A 311 29.84 -23.50 -2.97
CA ILE A 311 28.94 -23.12 -4.05
C ILE A 311 28.91 -21.62 -4.23
N GLU A 312 28.73 -21.19 -5.45
CA GLU A 312 28.26 -19.84 -5.79
C GLU A 312 26.78 -19.95 -6.14
N CYS A 313 25.99 -19.11 -5.53
CA CYS A 313 24.55 -19.12 -5.65
C CYS A 313 24.03 -17.71 -5.96
N MET A 314 23.16 -17.60 -6.98
CA MET A 314 22.33 -16.44 -7.20
C MET A 314 20.92 -16.80 -6.71
N PRO A 315 20.53 -16.43 -5.50
CA PRO A 315 19.23 -16.78 -4.96
C PRO A 315 18.12 -15.97 -5.62
N SER A 316 16.92 -16.50 -5.69
CA SER A 316 15.74 -15.77 -6.14
C SER A 316 15.31 -14.71 -5.11
N LYS A 317 15.55 -15.01 -3.81
CA LYS A 317 15.28 -14.08 -2.70
C LYS A 317 16.31 -14.24 -1.59
N VAL A 318 16.57 -13.13 -0.91
CA VAL A 318 17.41 -13.07 0.29
C VAL A 318 16.64 -12.34 1.38
N PHE A 319 16.53 -13.00 2.54
CA PHE A 319 15.99 -12.37 3.73
C PHE A 319 17.00 -12.54 4.88
N GLY A 320 17.70 -11.47 5.24
CA GLY A 320 18.82 -11.53 6.17
C GLY A 320 19.85 -12.56 5.71
N ASN A 321 20.06 -13.61 6.51
CA ASN A 321 20.96 -14.72 6.19
C ASN A 321 20.23 -15.93 5.54
N SER A 322 18.98 -15.79 5.17
CA SER A 322 18.19 -16.83 4.51
C SER A 322 18.11 -16.62 3.02
N LEU A 323 18.46 -17.62 2.24
CA LEU A 323 18.41 -17.64 0.78
C LEU A 323 17.29 -18.58 0.32
N THR A 324 16.46 -18.12 -0.61
CA THR A 324 15.50 -18.96 -1.33
C THR A 324 16.08 -19.35 -2.68
N ILE A 325 16.07 -20.63 -2.96
CA ILE A 325 16.52 -21.23 -4.21
C ILE A 325 15.30 -21.89 -4.86
N ASP A 326 14.98 -21.43 -6.07
CA ASP A 326 13.87 -21.90 -6.88
C ASP A 326 14.26 -21.85 -8.37
N ASN A 327 13.29 -21.99 -9.27
CA ASN A 327 13.55 -22.03 -10.72
C ASN A 327 14.17 -20.74 -11.29
N ASP A 328 14.08 -19.61 -10.57
CA ASP A 328 14.67 -18.32 -10.94
C ASP A 328 16.09 -18.13 -10.36
N SER A 329 16.59 -19.16 -9.68
CA SER A 329 17.90 -19.16 -9.03
C SER A 329 18.97 -19.80 -9.91
N PHE A 330 20.21 -19.58 -9.55
CA PHE A 330 21.36 -20.26 -10.14
C PHE A 330 22.29 -20.77 -9.04
N VAL A 331 22.73 -22.01 -9.15
CA VAL A 331 23.68 -22.64 -8.22
C VAL A 331 24.76 -23.37 -9.02
N ARG A 332 26.02 -23.15 -8.69
CA ARG A 332 27.14 -23.93 -9.20
C ARG A 332 28.13 -24.27 -8.11
N LYS A 333 28.73 -25.45 -8.19
CA LYS A 333 29.91 -25.77 -7.39
C LYS A 333 31.12 -25.02 -7.91
N ILE A 334 31.93 -24.53 -7.02
CA ILE A 334 33.22 -23.90 -7.35
C ILE A 334 34.34 -24.59 -6.58
N ASP A 335 35.55 -24.46 -7.11
CA ASP A 335 36.74 -24.99 -6.45
C ASP A 335 36.96 -24.26 -5.11
N ASP A 336 37.35 -25.04 -4.10
CA ASP A 336 37.66 -24.50 -2.79
C ASP A 336 38.99 -23.76 -2.84
N ASN A 337 38.94 -22.44 -2.80
CA ASN A 337 40.12 -21.57 -2.79
C ASN A 337 40.53 -21.11 -1.40
N ASN A 338 40.03 -21.78 -0.33
CA ASN A 338 40.25 -21.43 1.07
C ASN A 338 39.82 -20.02 1.47
N SER A 339 39.06 -19.34 0.64
CA SER A 339 38.51 -18.00 0.95
C SER A 339 37.29 -18.05 1.86
N ILE A 340 36.63 -19.21 1.93
CA ILE A 340 35.45 -19.43 2.75
C ILE A 340 35.83 -20.26 3.97
N PRO A 341 35.52 -19.80 5.19
CA PRO A 341 35.84 -20.50 6.43
C PRO A 341 35.27 -21.91 6.47
N THR A 342 36.01 -22.82 7.10
CA THR A 342 35.50 -24.17 7.43
C THR A 342 34.69 -24.13 8.72
N LEU A 343 33.94 -25.20 8.99
CA LEU A 343 33.26 -25.35 10.30
C LEU A 343 34.22 -25.31 11.49
N SER A 344 35.46 -25.79 11.30
CA SER A 344 36.48 -25.74 12.33
C SER A 344 36.90 -24.32 12.68
N ASP A 345 36.86 -23.42 11.70
CA ASP A 345 37.21 -21.98 11.88
C ASP A 345 36.15 -21.20 12.65
N LEU A 346 34.94 -21.75 12.77
CA LEU A 346 33.81 -21.19 13.52
C LEU A 346 33.73 -21.67 14.96
N ARG A 347 34.54 -22.67 15.35
CA ARG A 347 34.53 -23.19 16.71
C ARG A 347 35.09 -22.19 17.68
N THR A 348 34.30 -21.82 18.68
CA THR A 348 34.71 -20.97 19.79
C THR A 348 34.99 -21.87 21.02
N LYS A 349 35.99 -21.58 21.77
CA LYS A 349 36.23 -22.29 23.04
C LYS A 349 35.14 -21.92 24.03
N ILE A 350 34.69 -22.89 24.83
CA ILE A 350 33.65 -22.67 25.86
C ILE A 350 34.05 -21.57 26.88
N THR A 351 35.35 -21.36 27.06
CA THR A 351 35.89 -20.30 27.92
C THR A 351 35.80 -18.88 27.35
N GLU A 352 35.34 -18.73 26.10
CA GLU A 352 35.22 -17.45 25.41
C GLU A 352 33.74 -17.05 25.19
N ILE A 353 32.79 -17.84 25.73
CA ILE A 353 31.37 -17.59 25.81
C ILE A 353 31.08 -17.05 27.23
#